data_94f7c6c413dd4a6a439f286509060de2
#
_entry.id   94f7c6c413dd4a6a439f286509060de2
#
_cell.length_a   1.000
_cell.length_b   1.000
_cell.length_c   1.000
_cell.angle_alpha   90.00
_cell.angle_beta   90.00
_cell.angle_gamma   90.00
#
_symmetry.space_group_name_H-M   'P 1'
#
loop_
_entity.id
_entity.type
_entity.pdbx_description
1 polymer ?
#
loop_
_entity_poly.entity_id
_entity_poly.type
_entity_poly.pdbx_seq_one_letter_code
_entity_poly.pdbx_strand_id
1 'polypeptide(L)'
;MNRTINNVPRRRFLVTTGLTLGALALRGYPVQAAAPAHFTHGVASGDPLQDRVILWTRVLPGSGLAQTIAVQWEVAADAGFEQIVAQGQSSTGPERDYTVKVDATGLLAGNQYFFRFLVQGEQSAVGHTRTLPAAGVEALQLAVLSCSNFPQGYFNVYRAVAERDYDVVVHLGDYIYEYGLGGYANPLMAGKGREVRPEHEIVSLEDYRMRYGLYRSDADLQAVHQAHPFICVWDDHEIANNTWQTGAQNHNPGEGEFASRRRAAIQAFYEWLPIRESSSVEEGIIYRSFDFGDLASLIMLDTRLVGRDEQLSHDMGIDTLRSELAKQARSIMGAVQERWLDEELRKSKESGIPWQLIGQQLLMGKLYPPQFADEVFDPAQREQVLGGRYGQLRTRGRQGLPLNLDAWDGYPANRERVLNSIRANANNAVVLAGDSHSSWAFDLTDEAGHAVAVEFATPSVTSPGFENFLPLPDQQVEDATLAASPELKYMKADGRGWIDLHISASKTVATWQFVSTILETEFTVSSGAALETNAGQHYIET
;
A
#
# COMPACT_ATOMS: atom_id res chain seq x y z
N MET A 1 15.08 59.58 -50.74
CA MET A 1 15.53 58.31 -51.32
C MET A 1 14.77 57.21 -50.64
N ASN A 2 13.92 56.57 -51.43
CA ASN A 2 13.01 55.48 -51.04
C ASN A 2 13.71 54.25 -50.49
N ARG A 3 13.16 53.64 -49.42
CA ARG A 3 13.09 52.18 -49.29
C ARG A 3 11.83 51.78 -48.56
N THR A 4 10.98 51.16 -49.32
CA THR A 4 9.75 50.43 -49.00
C THR A 4 10.00 49.33 -47.99
N ILE A 5 9.20 49.23 -46.94
CA ILE A 5 9.12 48.07 -46.07
C ILE A 5 7.69 47.49 -46.21
N ASN A 6 7.66 46.24 -46.61
CA ASN A 6 6.47 45.43 -46.86
C ASN A 6 5.58 45.26 -45.62
N ASN A 7 4.32 45.58 -45.78
CA ASN A 7 3.22 45.27 -44.87
C ASN A 7 2.91 43.78 -44.91
N VAL A 8 2.98 43.14 -43.74
CA VAL A 8 2.36 41.84 -43.46
C VAL A 8 1.07 42.10 -42.66
N PRO A 9 -0.10 41.63 -43.08
CA PRO A 9 -1.36 41.96 -42.41
C PRO A 9 -1.49 41.18 -41.08
N ARG A 10 -1.65 41.91 -39.98
CA ARG A 10 -2.07 41.38 -38.67
C ARG A 10 -3.51 40.87 -38.77
N ARG A 11 -3.69 39.56 -38.73
CA ARG A 11 -5.02 38.95 -38.47
C ARG A 11 -5.44 39.31 -37.06
N ARG A 12 -6.50 40.11 -36.96
CA ARG A 12 -7.27 40.35 -35.73
C ARG A 12 -7.98 39.05 -35.38
N PHE A 13 -7.61 38.43 -34.26
CA PHE A 13 -8.42 37.43 -33.59
C PHE A 13 -9.53 38.18 -32.83
N LEU A 14 -10.75 38.07 -33.30
CA LEU A 14 -11.97 38.40 -32.56
C LEU A 14 -12.15 37.35 -31.47
N VAL A 15 -11.89 37.75 -30.23
CA VAL A 15 -12.29 36.97 -29.03
C VAL A 15 -13.80 37.16 -28.88
N THR A 16 -14.57 36.22 -29.39
CA THR A 16 -15.98 36.09 -29.05
C THR A 16 -16.03 35.40 -27.67
N THR A 17 -16.32 36.18 -26.63
CA THR A 17 -16.70 35.68 -25.32
C THR A 17 -18.06 34.97 -25.44
N GLY A 18 -18.03 33.71 -25.82
CA GLY A 18 -19.14 32.79 -25.65
C GLY A 18 -19.15 32.32 -24.20
N LEU A 19 -20.09 32.80 -23.42
CA LEU A 19 -20.52 32.19 -22.17
C LEU A 19 -21.10 30.80 -22.51
N THR A 20 -20.27 29.79 -22.61
CA THR A 20 -20.69 28.40 -22.46
C THR A 20 -20.87 28.18 -20.97
N LEU A 21 -22.13 28.22 -20.52
CA LEU A 21 -22.56 27.51 -19.33
C LEU A 21 -22.15 26.03 -19.54
N GLY A 22 -20.98 25.65 -19.03
CA GLY A 22 -20.62 24.27 -18.84
C GLY A 22 -21.63 23.70 -17.84
N ALA A 23 -22.61 22.97 -18.35
CA ALA A 23 -23.33 22.03 -17.54
C ALA A 23 -22.28 21.05 -17.05
N LEU A 24 -21.77 21.24 -15.81
CA LEU A 24 -21.24 20.18 -15.02
C LEU A 24 -22.37 19.16 -14.94
N ALA A 25 -22.28 18.14 -15.79
CA ALA A 25 -23.01 16.92 -15.58
C ALA A 25 -22.47 16.38 -14.26
N LEU A 26 -23.15 16.73 -13.17
CA LEU A 26 -23.15 15.92 -11.97
C LEU A 26 -23.53 14.51 -12.49
N ARG A 27 -22.53 13.68 -12.74
CA ARG A 27 -22.73 12.24 -12.81
C ARG A 27 -23.26 11.88 -11.43
N GLY A 28 -24.59 11.89 -11.31
CA GLY A 28 -25.25 11.33 -10.15
C GLY A 28 -24.71 9.92 -10.02
N TYR A 29 -23.98 9.65 -8.95
CA TYR A 29 -23.69 8.28 -8.56
C TYR A 29 -25.04 7.55 -8.56
N PRO A 30 -25.14 6.38 -9.21
CA PRO A 30 -26.33 5.58 -9.03
C PRO A 30 -26.47 5.41 -7.52
N VAL A 31 -27.58 5.86 -6.95
CA VAL A 31 -27.96 5.49 -5.59
C VAL A 31 -27.75 3.98 -5.54
N GLN A 32 -26.75 3.55 -4.77
CA GLN A 32 -26.36 2.16 -4.71
C GLN A 32 -27.60 1.39 -4.30
N ALA A 33 -28.19 0.66 -5.25
CA ALA A 33 -29.33 -0.20 -4.95
C ALA A 33 -28.87 -1.10 -3.79
N ALA A 34 -29.73 -1.27 -2.78
CA ALA A 34 -29.42 -2.13 -1.64
C ALA A 34 -28.78 -3.41 -2.17
N ALA A 35 -27.55 -3.72 -1.69
CA ALA A 35 -26.80 -4.86 -2.19
C ALA A 35 -27.70 -6.10 -2.14
N PRO A 36 -27.73 -6.92 -3.20
CA PRO A 36 -28.50 -8.15 -3.20
C PRO A 36 -28.18 -8.95 -1.95
N ALA A 37 -29.15 -9.59 -1.36
CA ALA A 37 -29.02 -10.26 -0.05
C ALA A 37 -27.85 -11.23 0.05
N HIS A 38 -27.29 -11.70 -1.09
CA HIS A 38 -26.20 -12.64 -1.19
C HIS A 38 -24.79 -11.99 -1.28
N PHE A 39 -24.65 -10.78 -1.81
CA PHE A 39 -23.35 -10.14 -2.15
C PHE A 39 -23.04 -8.92 -1.28
N THR A 40 -23.06 -9.05 0.04
CA THR A 40 -22.94 -7.92 0.98
C THR A 40 -21.55 -7.32 1.13
N HIS A 41 -20.51 -7.98 0.61
CA HIS A 41 -19.11 -7.56 0.74
C HIS A 41 -18.50 -7.07 -0.58
N GLY A 42 -19.37 -6.78 -1.58
CA GLY A 42 -18.97 -6.27 -2.90
C GLY A 42 -18.22 -7.29 -3.74
N VAL A 43 -17.55 -6.79 -4.76
CA VAL A 43 -16.70 -7.56 -5.67
C VAL A 43 -15.30 -6.97 -5.68
N ALA A 44 -14.32 -7.76 -6.08
CA ALA A 44 -12.94 -7.30 -6.21
C ALA A 44 -12.22 -8.05 -7.34
N SER A 45 -11.18 -7.45 -7.89
CA SER A 45 -10.23 -8.13 -8.75
C SER A 45 -8.80 -7.83 -8.32
N GLY A 46 -7.87 -8.70 -8.69
CA GLY A 46 -6.46 -8.48 -8.35
C GLY A 46 -5.50 -9.45 -9.03
N ASP A 47 -4.23 -9.28 -8.73
CA ASP A 47 -3.12 -10.04 -9.34
C ASP A 47 -3.29 -10.19 -10.86
N PRO A 48 -3.50 -9.08 -11.60
CA PRO A 48 -3.67 -9.14 -13.04
C PRO A 48 -2.39 -9.66 -13.70
N LEU A 49 -2.55 -10.51 -14.71
CA LEU A 49 -1.50 -10.94 -15.64
C LEU A 49 -1.93 -10.55 -17.06
N GLN A 50 -1.10 -10.86 -18.04
CA GLN A 50 -1.40 -10.50 -19.44
C GLN A 50 -2.63 -11.22 -20.00
N ASP A 51 -2.94 -12.43 -19.51
CA ASP A 51 -3.99 -13.29 -20.03
C ASP A 51 -5.10 -13.65 -19.02
N ARG A 52 -5.02 -13.08 -17.79
CA ARG A 52 -5.91 -13.47 -16.69
C ARG A 52 -5.92 -12.47 -15.54
N VAL A 53 -6.92 -12.59 -14.68
CA VAL A 53 -7.05 -11.79 -13.45
C VAL A 53 -7.80 -12.60 -12.39
N ILE A 54 -7.47 -12.39 -11.12
CA ILE A 54 -8.26 -12.96 -10.03
C ILE A 54 -9.52 -12.12 -9.84
N LEU A 55 -10.67 -12.80 -9.79
CA LEU A 55 -11.96 -12.21 -9.41
C LEU A 55 -12.38 -12.73 -8.06
N TRP A 56 -12.98 -11.88 -7.24
CA TRP A 56 -13.36 -12.20 -5.88
C TRP A 56 -14.74 -11.65 -5.52
N THR A 57 -15.49 -12.41 -4.73
CA THR A 57 -16.68 -11.97 -3.99
C THR A 57 -16.89 -12.82 -2.75
N ARG A 58 -17.86 -12.46 -1.91
CA ARG A 58 -18.39 -13.30 -0.82
C ARG A 58 -19.88 -13.45 -0.97
N VAL A 59 -20.35 -14.68 -0.84
CA VAL A 59 -21.76 -15.03 -1.00
C VAL A 59 -22.32 -15.46 0.35
N LEU A 60 -23.23 -14.69 0.94
CA LEU A 60 -23.91 -15.11 2.15
C LEU A 60 -24.99 -16.15 1.82
N PRO A 61 -25.06 -17.28 2.54
CA PRO A 61 -26.17 -18.22 2.38
C PRO A 61 -27.47 -17.53 2.78
N GLY A 62 -28.53 -17.75 1.99
CA GLY A 62 -29.89 -17.41 2.39
C GLY A 62 -30.29 -18.13 3.69
N SER A 63 -31.53 -18.02 4.13
CA SER A 63 -32.02 -18.68 5.33
C SER A 63 -31.85 -20.20 5.24
N GLY A 64 -30.83 -20.77 5.91
CA GLY A 64 -30.58 -22.21 5.95
C GLY A 64 -29.11 -22.55 6.24
N LEU A 65 -28.91 -23.75 6.79
CA LEU A 65 -27.67 -24.31 7.30
C LEU A 65 -26.53 -24.28 6.25
N ALA A 66 -25.28 -24.28 6.74
CA ALA A 66 -24.04 -24.46 6.04
C ALA A 66 -24.17 -25.34 4.79
N GLN A 67 -24.27 -24.73 3.62
CA GLN A 67 -24.39 -25.42 2.34
C GLN A 67 -23.31 -24.94 1.38
N THR A 68 -22.85 -25.84 0.54
CA THR A 68 -22.05 -25.45 -0.63
C THR A 68 -22.95 -24.69 -1.60
N ILE A 69 -22.52 -23.50 -2.01
CA ILE A 69 -23.23 -22.61 -2.91
C ILE A 69 -22.52 -22.63 -4.27
N ALA A 70 -23.27 -22.95 -5.33
CA ALA A 70 -22.78 -22.82 -6.70
C ALA A 70 -22.88 -21.34 -7.14
N VAL A 71 -21.79 -20.80 -7.65
CA VAL A 71 -21.65 -19.40 -8.07
C VAL A 71 -21.22 -19.37 -9.52
N GLN A 72 -21.97 -18.71 -10.37
CA GLN A 72 -21.56 -18.41 -11.74
C GLN A 72 -20.78 -17.10 -11.77
N TRP A 73 -19.89 -16.96 -12.72
CA TRP A 73 -19.15 -15.73 -12.96
C TRP A 73 -19.04 -15.44 -14.45
N GLU A 74 -19.02 -14.16 -14.80
CA GLU A 74 -18.92 -13.68 -16.18
C GLU A 74 -17.92 -12.53 -16.25
N VAL A 75 -17.15 -12.49 -17.35
CA VAL A 75 -16.30 -11.37 -17.75
C VAL A 75 -16.74 -10.93 -19.13
N ALA A 76 -16.94 -9.62 -19.30
CA ALA A 76 -17.38 -9.02 -20.56
C ALA A 76 -16.45 -7.88 -20.99
N ALA A 77 -16.42 -7.62 -22.28
CA ALA A 77 -15.71 -6.47 -22.85
C ALA A 77 -16.50 -5.14 -22.69
N ASP A 78 -17.77 -5.21 -22.29
CA ASP A 78 -18.66 -4.07 -22.11
C ASP A 78 -19.47 -4.16 -20.82
N ALA A 79 -19.84 -3.01 -20.26
CA ALA A 79 -20.59 -2.93 -19.01
C ALA A 79 -22.03 -3.49 -19.09
N GLY A 80 -22.58 -3.66 -20.29
CA GLY A 80 -23.89 -4.24 -20.53
C GLY A 80 -23.88 -5.76 -20.58
N PHE A 81 -22.69 -6.39 -20.58
CA PHE A 81 -22.51 -7.85 -20.76
C PHE A 81 -23.13 -8.39 -22.06
N GLU A 82 -23.07 -7.58 -23.13
CA GLU A 82 -23.46 -8.02 -24.48
C GLU A 82 -22.36 -8.89 -25.13
N GLN A 83 -21.09 -8.65 -24.75
CA GLN A 83 -19.92 -9.35 -25.24
C GLN A 83 -19.20 -10.08 -24.09
N ILE A 84 -19.75 -11.22 -23.66
CA ILE A 84 -19.09 -12.09 -22.67
C ILE A 84 -17.88 -12.75 -23.31
N VAL A 85 -16.69 -12.52 -22.72
CA VAL A 85 -15.40 -13.05 -23.22
C VAL A 85 -14.90 -14.24 -22.41
N ALA A 86 -15.31 -14.36 -21.14
CA ALA A 86 -15.05 -15.52 -20.30
C ALA A 86 -16.19 -15.72 -19.31
N GLN A 87 -16.48 -16.97 -18.97
CA GLN A 87 -17.49 -17.33 -17.97
C GLN A 87 -17.21 -18.70 -17.40
N GLY A 88 -17.78 -18.98 -16.23
CA GLY A 88 -17.65 -20.28 -15.61
C GLY A 88 -18.45 -20.44 -14.34
N GLN A 89 -18.17 -21.51 -13.62
CA GLN A 89 -18.79 -21.81 -12.33
C GLN A 89 -17.72 -22.11 -11.29
N SER A 90 -18.01 -21.71 -10.06
CA SER A 90 -17.24 -22.04 -8.86
C SER A 90 -18.21 -22.48 -7.78
N SER A 91 -17.70 -22.99 -6.68
CA SER A 91 -18.48 -23.29 -5.49
C SER A 91 -17.77 -22.80 -4.25
N THR A 92 -18.55 -22.44 -3.23
CA THR A 92 -18.03 -21.99 -1.95
C THR A 92 -18.88 -22.53 -0.80
N GLY A 93 -18.31 -22.55 0.39
CA GLY A 93 -18.96 -23.04 1.61
C GLY A 93 -18.33 -22.44 2.86
N PRO A 94 -18.75 -22.95 4.05
CA PRO A 94 -18.27 -22.45 5.34
C PRO A 94 -16.75 -22.67 5.55
N GLU A 95 -16.16 -23.64 4.85
CA GLU A 95 -14.72 -23.93 4.91
C GLU A 95 -13.86 -22.76 4.42
N ARG A 96 -14.43 -21.92 3.52
CA ARG A 96 -13.79 -20.70 2.96
C ARG A 96 -14.53 -19.42 3.37
N ASP A 97 -15.30 -19.44 4.44
CA ASP A 97 -16.14 -18.32 4.87
C ASP A 97 -17.03 -17.76 3.75
N TYR A 98 -17.45 -18.62 2.83
CA TYR A 98 -18.27 -18.28 1.67
C TYR A 98 -17.62 -17.29 0.69
N THR A 99 -16.31 -17.11 0.75
CA THR A 99 -15.58 -16.34 -0.28
C THR A 99 -15.45 -17.16 -1.55
N VAL A 100 -15.50 -16.47 -2.68
CA VAL A 100 -15.33 -17.04 -4.03
C VAL A 100 -14.12 -16.37 -4.65
N LYS A 101 -13.19 -17.18 -5.15
CA LYS A 101 -12.01 -16.71 -5.87
C LYS A 101 -11.90 -17.49 -7.18
N VAL A 102 -11.76 -16.76 -8.28
CA VAL A 102 -11.69 -17.32 -9.63
C VAL A 102 -10.48 -16.74 -10.34
N ASP A 103 -9.65 -17.57 -10.94
CA ASP A 103 -8.64 -17.16 -11.91
C ASP A 103 -9.27 -17.13 -13.30
N ALA A 104 -9.76 -15.96 -13.72
CA ALA A 104 -10.41 -15.77 -15.01
C ALA A 104 -9.34 -15.69 -16.11
N THR A 105 -9.21 -16.76 -16.89
CA THR A 105 -8.19 -16.95 -17.94
C THR A 105 -8.74 -16.72 -19.34
N GLY A 106 -7.85 -16.60 -20.33
CA GLY A 106 -8.20 -16.45 -21.75
C GLY A 106 -8.55 -15.03 -22.15
N LEU A 107 -8.14 -14.06 -21.34
CA LEU A 107 -8.31 -12.64 -21.62
C LEU A 107 -7.18 -12.13 -22.54
N LEU A 108 -7.42 -11.02 -23.23
CA LEU A 108 -6.40 -10.36 -24.05
C LEU A 108 -5.59 -9.38 -23.20
N ALA A 109 -4.29 -9.29 -23.47
CA ALA A 109 -3.37 -8.39 -22.76
C ALA A 109 -3.71 -6.91 -22.97
N GLY A 110 -3.57 -6.10 -21.91
CA GLY A 110 -3.76 -4.66 -21.98
C GLY A 110 -5.20 -4.20 -22.18
N ASN A 111 -6.17 -5.03 -21.87
CA ASN A 111 -7.59 -4.71 -22.07
C ASN A 111 -8.32 -4.48 -20.75
N GLN A 112 -9.34 -3.63 -20.81
CA GLN A 112 -10.27 -3.40 -19.72
C GLN A 112 -11.46 -4.36 -19.85
N TYR A 113 -11.98 -4.81 -18.71
CA TYR A 113 -13.09 -5.76 -18.63
C TYR A 113 -14.04 -5.39 -17.50
N PHE A 114 -15.29 -5.87 -17.62
CA PHE A 114 -16.30 -5.85 -16.60
C PHE A 114 -16.57 -7.27 -16.13
N PHE A 115 -16.82 -7.46 -14.85
CA PHE A 115 -17.11 -8.77 -14.30
C PHE A 115 -18.25 -8.74 -13.29
N ARG A 116 -18.92 -9.86 -13.12
CA ARG A 116 -19.98 -10.06 -12.14
C ARG A 116 -20.09 -11.51 -11.71
N PHE A 117 -20.78 -11.71 -10.60
CA PHE A 117 -21.13 -13.02 -10.09
C PHE A 117 -22.65 -13.17 -10.04
N LEU A 118 -23.12 -14.43 -10.18
CA LEU A 118 -24.53 -14.76 -10.20
C LEU A 118 -24.79 -15.96 -9.28
N VAL A 119 -25.81 -15.85 -8.44
CA VAL A 119 -26.26 -16.90 -7.54
C VAL A 119 -27.78 -16.96 -7.57
N GLN A 120 -28.38 -18.09 -7.97
CA GLN A 120 -29.83 -18.30 -7.98
C GLN A 120 -30.63 -17.19 -8.71
N GLY A 121 -30.04 -16.59 -9.74
CA GLY A 121 -30.65 -15.49 -10.51
C GLY A 121 -30.40 -14.09 -9.98
N GLU A 122 -29.81 -13.94 -8.81
CA GLU A 122 -29.34 -12.65 -8.30
C GLU A 122 -27.93 -12.34 -8.83
N GLN A 123 -27.65 -11.06 -9.06
CA GLN A 123 -26.37 -10.57 -9.59
C GLN A 123 -25.66 -9.73 -8.53
N SER A 124 -24.34 -9.85 -8.49
CA SER A 124 -23.48 -8.93 -7.73
C SER A 124 -23.47 -7.53 -8.36
N ALA A 125 -22.81 -6.58 -7.69
CA ALA A 125 -22.32 -5.37 -8.35
C ALA A 125 -21.43 -5.76 -9.56
N VAL A 126 -21.39 -4.87 -10.57
CA VAL A 126 -20.47 -5.01 -11.70
C VAL A 126 -19.13 -4.42 -11.29
N GLY A 127 -18.09 -5.24 -11.30
CA GLY A 127 -16.71 -4.79 -11.08
C GLY A 127 -16.04 -4.42 -12.40
N HIS A 128 -15.07 -3.52 -12.31
CA HIS A 128 -14.17 -3.15 -13.41
C HIS A 128 -12.77 -3.70 -13.14
N THR A 129 -12.11 -4.21 -14.17
CA THR A 129 -10.77 -4.78 -14.07
C THR A 129 -10.01 -4.62 -15.37
N ARG A 130 -8.72 -4.92 -15.34
CA ARG A 130 -7.87 -4.96 -16.56
C ARG A 130 -6.80 -6.02 -16.45
N THR A 131 -6.32 -6.47 -17.60
CA THR A 131 -5.14 -7.32 -17.74
C THR A 131 -3.89 -6.45 -17.91
N LEU A 132 -2.73 -6.99 -17.55
CA LEU A 132 -1.45 -6.29 -17.79
C LEU A 132 -1.17 -6.24 -19.30
N PRO A 133 -0.58 -5.14 -19.78
CA PRO A 133 -0.15 -5.01 -21.18
C PRO A 133 1.02 -5.96 -21.48
N ALA A 134 1.15 -6.38 -22.76
CA ALA A 134 2.26 -7.21 -23.20
C ALA A 134 3.48 -6.36 -23.63
N ALA A 135 3.24 -5.22 -24.28
CA ALA A 135 4.28 -4.30 -24.76
C ALA A 135 3.66 -2.96 -25.21
N GLY A 136 4.50 -1.99 -25.57
CA GLY A 136 4.08 -0.70 -26.12
C GLY A 136 3.43 0.20 -25.09
N VAL A 137 3.87 0.14 -23.83
CA VAL A 137 3.31 0.92 -22.73
C VAL A 137 3.93 2.30 -22.71
N GLU A 138 3.14 3.34 -23.01
CA GLU A 138 3.63 4.73 -23.00
C GLU A 138 3.72 5.29 -21.58
N ALA A 139 2.75 4.96 -20.73
CA ALA A 139 2.67 5.39 -19.33
C ALA A 139 1.90 4.38 -18.48
N LEU A 140 2.15 4.42 -17.17
CA LEU A 140 1.48 3.63 -16.16
C LEU A 140 1.07 4.54 -15.00
N GLN A 141 -0.15 4.37 -14.51
CA GLN A 141 -0.70 5.13 -13.38
C GLN A 141 -1.06 4.17 -12.25
N LEU A 142 -0.35 4.27 -11.12
CA LEU A 142 -0.61 3.44 -9.94
C LEU A 142 -1.08 4.30 -8.76
N ALA A 143 -2.04 3.78 -7.98
CA ALA A 143 -2.30 4.29 -6.64
C ALA A 143 -1.57 3.42 -5.62
N VAL A 144 -0.71 4.01 -4.77
CA VAL A 144 0.03 3.28 -3.73
C VAL A 144 -0.56 3.63 -2.37
N LEU A 145 -1.01 2.62 -1.64
CA LEU A 145 -1.78 2.72 -0.39
C LEU A 145 -1.21 1.79 0.69
N SER A 146 -1.43 2.14 1.95
CA SER A 146 -1.20 1.27 3.11
C SER A 146 -2.00 1.72 4.34
N CYS A 147 -2.05 0.89 5.38
CA CYS A 147 -2.37 1.28 6.76
C CYS A 147 -3.80 1.82 6.93
N SER A 148 -4.79 0.96 6.66
CA SER A 148 -6.21 1.26 6.75
C SER A 148 -6.84 0.82 8.08
N ASN A 149 -6.58 1.55 9.16
CA ASN A 149 -7.11 1.23 10.49
C ASN A 149 -8.57 1.69 10.63
N PHE A 150 -9.52 0.75 10.63
CA PHE A 150 -10.97 0.99 10.64
C PHE A 150 -11.45 1.90 11.78
N PRO A 151 -11.03 1.73 13.06
CA PRO A 151 -11.51 2.57 14.15
C PRO A 151 -10.86 3.96 14.23
N GLN A 152 -9.97 4.30 13.31
CA GLN A 152 -9.34 5.63 13.24
C GLN A 152 -10.17 6.66 12.47
N GLY A 153 -11.00 6.23 11.51
CA GLY A 153 -11.78 7.15 10.70
C GLY A 153 -12.54 6.50 9.55
N TYR A 154 -13.19 7.31 8.74
CA TYR A 154 -13.83 6.90 7.50
C TYR A 154 -12.78 6.66 6.41
N PHE A 155 -13.06 5.74 5.50
CA PHE A 155 -12.17 5.36 4.41
C PHE A 155 -12.24 6.32 3.21
N ASN A 156 -12.27 7.61 3.47
CA ASN A 156 -12.35 8.69 2.47
C ASN A 156 -11.27 8.57 1.38
N VAL A 157 -10.08 8.10 1.75
CA VAL A 157 -8.97 7.86 0.81
C VAL A 157 -9.37 6.83 -0.24
N TYR A 158 -10.01 5.73 0.14
CA TYR A 158 -10.46 4.72 -0.80
C TYR A 158 -11.53 5.26 -1.76
N ARG A 159 -12.48 6.09 -1.27
CA ARG A 159 -13.45 6.76 -2.14
C ARG A 159 -12.76 7.67 -3.15
N ALA A 160 -11.79 8.47 -2.69
CA ALA A 160 -11.06 9.38 -3.58
C ALA A 160 -10.26 8.63 -4.66
N VAL A 161 -9.70 7.46 -4.34
CA VAL A 161 -9.01 6.59 -5.29
C VAL A 161 -10.00 5.93 -6.26
N ALA A 162 -11.17 5.49 -5.78
CA ALA A 162 -12.20 4.87 -6.62
C ALA A 162 -12.74 5.82 -7.72
N GLU A 163 -12.67 7.14 -7.48
CA GLU A 163 -13.14 8.17 -8.40
C GLU A 163 -12.13 8.55 -9.49
N ARG A 164 -10.92 7.97 -9.47
CA ARG A 164 -9.86 8.24 -10.44
C ARG A 164 -9.63 7.03 -11.35
N ASP A 165 -8.84 7.21 -12.40
CA ASP A 165 -8.46 6.12 -13.30
C ASP A 165 -7.03 5.68 -12.99
N TYR A 166 -6.90 4.47 -12.42
CA TYR A 166 -5.61 3.82 -12.15
C TYR A 166 -5.54 2.48 -12.87
N ASP A 167 -4.34 2.14 -13.33
CA ASP A 167 -4.10 0.84 -13.92
C ASP A 167 -4.19 -0.26 -12.86
N VAL A 168 -3.60 -0.02 -11.69
CA VAL A 168 -3.61 -0.94 -10.54
C VAL A 168 -3.53 -0.13 -9.25
N VAL A 169 -4.17 -0.62 -8.21
CA VAL A 169 -3.96 -0.20 -6.83
C VAL A 169 -2.96 -1.14 -6.17
N VAL A 170 -1.84 -0.59 -5.69
CA VAL A 170 -0.81 -1.32 -4.94
C VAL A 170 -1.04 -1.07 -3.46
N HIS A 171 -1.35 -2.12 -2.68
CA HIS A 171 -1.56 -2.03 -1.24
C HIS A 171 -0.41 -2.71 -0.50
N LEU A 172 0.35 -1.92 0.26
CA LEU A 172 1.61 -2.33 0.87
C LEU A 172 1.47 -2.90 2.29
N GLY A 173 0.26 -3.35 2.65
CA GLY A 173 0.00 -3.98 3.94
C GLY A 173 -0.77 -3.10 4.92
N ASP A 174 -1.03 -3.64 6.11
CA ASP A 174 -1.93 -3.06 7.10
C ASP A 174 -3.33 -2.81 6.52
N TYR A 175 -3.82 -3.78 5.76
CA TYR A 175 -5.18 -3.75 5.24
C TYR A 175 -6.21 -3.91 6.36
N ILE A 176 -5.88 -4.70 7.40
CA ILE A 176 -6.63 -4.81 8.66
C ILE A 176 -5.70 -4.59 9.85
N TYR A 177 -6.28 -4.40 11.04
CA TYR A 177 -5.55 -4.30 12.30
C TYR A 177 -6.12 -5.30 13.33
N GLU A 178 -5.25 -5.94 14.10
CA GLU A 178 -5.62 -7.03 15.02
C GLU A 178 -6.23 -6.56 16.33
N TYR A 179 -6.05 -5.32 16.73
CA TYR A 179 -6.45 -4.81 18.05
C TYR A 179 -7.95 -4.97 18.34
N GLY A 180 -8.26 -5.21 19.63
CA GLY A 180 -9.61 -5.19 20.15
C GLY A 180 -10.20 -3.78 20.29
N LEU A 181 -11.44 -3.71 20.77
CA LEU A 181 -12.17 -2.46 20.97
C LEU A 181 -11.41 -1.51 21.91
N GLY A 182 -11.20 -0.29 21.44
CA GLY A 182 -10.45 0.75 22.15
C GLY A 182 -8.92 0.63 22.05
N GLY A 183 -8.40 -0.49 21.54
CA GLY A 183 -6.99 -0.60 21.17
C GLY A 183 -6.72 0.10 19.84
N TYR A 184 -5.77 1.02 19.81
CA TYR A 184 -5.39 1.80 18.63
C TYR A 184 -6.57 2.42 17.87
N ALA A 185 -7.55 2.95 18.61
CA ALA A 185 -8.76 3.60 18.09
C ALA A 185 -8.75 5.10 18.34
N ASN A 186 -9.38 5.86 17.45
CA ASN A 186 -9.59 7.29 17.64
C ASN A 186 -10.83 7.53 18.52
N PRO A 187 -10.70 8.15 19.70
CA PRO A 187 -11.82 8.42 20.59
C PRO A 187 -12.95 9.25 19.94
N LEU A 188 -12.64 10.08 18.93
CA LEU A 188 -13.60 10.90 18.21
C LEU A 188 -14.51 10.08 17.29
N MET A 189 -14.16 8.81 17.04
CA MET A 189 -14.96 7.90 16.22
C MET A 189 -15.90 7.01 17.04
N ALA A 190 -15.88 7.12 18.36
CA ALA A 190 -16.77 6.37 19.23
C ALA A 190 -18.25 6.68 18.91
N GLY A 191 -19.07 5.65 18.70
CA GLY A 191 -20.48 5.78 18.34
C GLY A 191 -20.75 6.21 16.89
N LYS A 192 -19.72 6.30 16.03
CA LYS A 192 -19.86 6.63 14.61
C LYS A 192 -19.87 5.40 13.69
N GLY A 193 -20.03 4.19 14.24
CA GLY A 193 -20.05 2.95 13.45
C GLY A 193 -18.67 2.48 13.00
N ARG A 194 -17.61 2.92 13.71
CA ARG A 194 -16.21 2.52 13.45
C ARG A 194 -15.65 1.62 14.55
N GLU A 195 -16.51 0.93 15.29
CA GLU A 195 -16.12 -0.05 16.30
C GLU A 195 -15.67 -1.35 15.65
N VAL A 196 -14.57 -1.93 16.16
CA VAL A 196 -14.04 -3.19 15.65
C VAL A 196 -14.88 -4.41 16.08
N ARG A 197 -14.87 -5.42 15.25
CA ARG A 197 -15.42 -6.75 15.54
C ARG A 197 -14.41 -7.82 15.11
N PRO A 198 -14.21 -8.88 15.92
CA PRO A 198 -14.71 -9.02 17.29
C PRO A 198 -14.19 -7.89 18.20
N GLU A 199 -14.79 -7.73 19.40
CA GLU A 199 -14.38 -6.69 20.35
C GLU A 199 -13.04 -7.01 21.05
N HIS A 200 -12.61 -8.25 21.04
CA HIS A 200 -11.31 -8.69 21.52
C HIS A 200 -10.25 -8.64 20.39
N GLU A 201 -9.01 -8.75 20.75
CA GLU A 201 -7.90 -8.91 19.80
C GLU A 201 -8.07 -10.20 19.00
N ILE A 202 -7.79 -10.15 17.69
CA ILE A 202 -8.00 -11.32 16.82
C ILE A 202 -6.82 -12.28 16.90
N VAL A 203 -7.12 -13.57 17.08
CA VAL A 203 -6.12 -14.64 17.23
C VAL A 203 -6.52 -15.89 16.42
N SER A 204 -7.82 -16.21 16.38
CA SER A 204 -8.33 -17.38 15.69
C SER A 204 -8.71 -17.09 14.23
N LEU A 205 -8.82 -18.12 13.39
CA LEU A 205 -9.29 -17.98 12.01
C LEU A 205 -10.68 -17.30 11.94
N GLU A 206 -11.58 -17.64 12.85
CA GLU A 206 -12.91 -17.03 12.93
C GLU A 206 -12.82 -15.52 13.20
N ASP A 207 -11.92 -15.12 14.11
CA ASP A 207 -11.70 -13.71 14.44
C ASP A 207 -11.16 -12.93 13.22
N TYR A 208 -10.14 -13.47 12.52
CA TYR A 208 -9.60 -12.85 11.32
C TYR A 208 -10.65 -12.71 10.22
N ARG A 209 -11.45 -13.77 9.97
CA ARG A 209 -12.57 -13.73 9.01
C ARG A 209 -13.60 -12.67 9.38
N MET A 210 -13.94 -12.56 10.67
CA MET A 210 -14.86 -11.52 11.16
C MET A 210 -14.29 -10.12 10.96
N ARG A 211 -12.99 -9.92 11.20
CA ARG A 211 -12.30 -8.63 10.99
C ARG A 211 -12.27 -8.26 9.52
N TYR A 212 -11.88 -9.15 8.61
CA TYR A 212 -11.96 -8.91 7.17
C TYR A 212 -13.38 -8.61 6.72
N GLY A 213 -14.37 -9.34 7.23
CA GLY A 213 -15.78 -9.10 6.94
C GLY A 213 -16.24 -7.69 7.37
N LEU A 214 -15.79 -7.22 8.53
CA LEU A 214 -16.05 -5.84 8.98
C LEU A 214 -15.46 -4.82 8.00
N TYR A 215 -14.18 -4.94 7.65
CA TYR A 215 -13.53 -4.00 6.74
C TYR A 215 -14.18 -4.03 5.35
N ARG A 216 -14.42 -5.21 4.81
CA ARG A 216 -15.07 -5.38 3.50
C ARG A 216 -16.55 -4.99 3.46
N SER A 217 -17.18 -4.73 4.61
CA SER A 217 -18.53 -4.13 4.68
C SER A 217 -18.54 -2.61 4.45
N ASP A 218 -17.38 -1.94 4.49
CA ASP A 218 -17.25 -0.51 4.25
C ASP A 218 -17.50 -0.18 2.78
N ALA A 219 -18.37 0.79 2.52
CA ALA A 219 -18.80 1.15 1.17
C ALA A 219 -17.67 1.76 0.31
N ASP A 220 -16.78 2.54 0.92
CA ASP A 220 -15.67 3.19 0.22
C ASP A 220 -14.59 2.16 -0.16
N LEU A 221 -14.33 1.19 0.74
CA LEU A 221 -13.45 0.07 0.43
C LEU A 221 -14.03 -0.86 -0.65
N GLN A 222 -15.34 -1.09 -0.64
CA GLN A 222 -16.01 -1.81 -1.74
C GLN A 222 -15.89 -1.06 -3.06
N ALA A 223 -16.07 0.27 -3.05
CA ALA A 223 -16.02 1.10 -4.26
C ALA A 223 -14.64 1.04 -4.94
N VAL A 224 -13.55 1.14 -4.19
CA VAL A 224 -12.20 1.09 -4.78
C VAL A 224 -11.87 -0.29 -5.33
N HIS A 225 -12.30 -1.36 -4.67
CA HIS A 225 -12.14 -2.73 -5.18
C HIS A 225 -13.02 -3.02 -6.40
N GLN A 226 -14.20 -2.40 -6.47
CA GLN A 226 -15.08 -2.50 -7.62
C GLN A 226 -14.49 -1.78 -8.85
N ALA A 227 -13.75 -0.68 -8.64
CA ALA A 227 -13.22 0.18 -9.70
C ALA A 227 -11.88 -0.30 -10.28
N HIS A 228 -11.01 -0.93 -9.47
CA HIS A 228 -9.62 -1.22 -9.86
C HIS A 228 -9.16 -2.61 -9.43
N PRO A 229 -8.29 -3.27 -10.22
CA PRO A 229 -7.57 -4.45 -9.76
C PRO A 229 -6.51 -4.07 -8.71
N PHE A 230 -6.33 -4.94 -7.71
CA PHE A 230 -5.38 -4.76 -6.61
C PHE A 230 -4.18 -5.70 -6.72
N ILE A 231 -3.02 -5.21 -6.33
CA ILE A 231 -1.84 -6.01 -5.98
C ILE A 231 -1.54 -5.73 -4.52
N CYS A 232 -1.78 -6.71 -3.65
CA CYS A 232 -1.65 -6.57 -2.21
C CYS A 232 -0.49 -7.41 -1.67
N VAL A 233 0.12 -6.94 -0.59
CA VAL A 233 1.01 -7.70 0.27
C VAL A 233 0.57 -7.46 1.72
N TRP A 234 0.86 -8.37 2.64
CA TRP A 234 0.66 -8.11 4.07
C TRP A 234 1.78 -7.25 4.64
N ASP A 235 1.49 -6.58 5.75
CA ASP A 235 2.47 -6.10 6.71
C ASP A 235 2.30 -6.88 8.04
N ASP A 236 2.58 -6.30 9.17
CA ASP A 236 2.48 -7.02 10.45
C ASP A 236 1.05 -7.13 10.97
N HIS A 237 0.23 -6.11 10.81
CA HIS A 237 -1.13 -6.07 11.38
C HIS A 237 -2.12 -7.04 10.74
N GLU A 238 -1.82 -7.60 9.58
CA GLU A 238 -2.55 -8.75 9.07
C GLU A 238 -2.38 -9.99 9.96
N ILE A 239 -1.33 -10.01 10.80
CA ILE A 239 -1.08 -11.04 11.81
C ILE A 239 -1.15 -10.44 13.21
N ALA A 240 -0.13 -9.67 13.60
CA ALA A 240 -0.05 -8.91 14.85
C ALA A 240 1.13 -7.94 14.82
N ASN A 241 1.00 -6.81 15.51
CA ASN A 241 2.01 -5.75 15.56
C ASN A 241 3.44 -6.26 15.73
N ASN A 242 4.34 -5.74 14.91
CA ASN A 242 5.76 -6.08 14.83
C ASN A 242 6.00 -7.59 14.72
N THR A 243 5.34 -8.22 13.75
CA THR A 243 5.49 -9.66 13.46
C THR A 243 6.85 -9.95 12.81
N TRP A 244 7.43 -11.11 13.15
CA TRP A 244 8.60 -11.71 12.49
C TRP A 244 8.36 -13.20 12.22
N GLN A 245 9.31 -13.88 11.63
CA GLN A 245 9.14 -15.26 11.17
C GLN A 245 8.54 -16.21 12.22
N THR A 246 8.91 -16.07 13.50
CA THR A 246 8.56 -17.02 14.57
C THR A 246 7.79 -16.42 15.74
N GLY A 247 7.39 -15.14 15.66
CA GLY A 247 6.68 -14.44 16.71
C GLY A 247 6.17 -13.08 16.29
N ALA A 248 5.57 -12.37 17.23
CA ALA A 248 5.16 -10.98 17.09
C ALA A 248 5.28 -10.26 18.44
N GLN A 249 5.50 -8.96 18.42
CA GLN A 249 5.52 -8.15 19.65
C GLN A 249 4.15 -8.18 20.32
N ASN A 250 3.06 -8.17 19.54
CA ASN A 250 1.69 -8.29 20.03
C ASN A 250 1.17 -9.73 19.91
N HIS A 251 1.95 -10.69 20.47
CA HIS A 251 1.49 -12.05 20.69
C HIS A 251 1.80 -12.44 22.14
N ASN A 252 0.79 -12.47 22.99
CA ASN A 252 0.91 -12.47 24.44
C ASN A 252 0.74 -13.87 25.05
N PRO A 253 1.24 -14.10 26.27
CA PRO A 253 0.96 -15.35 27.00
C PRO A 253 -0.55 -15.59 27.14
N GLY A 254 -1.01 -16.77 26.74
CA GLY A 254 -2.42 -17.16 26.76
C GLY A 254 -3.12 -17.12 25.40
N GLU A 255 -2.48 -16.58 24.35
CA GLU A 255 -3.03 -16.53 22.99
C GLU A 255 -2.72 -17.79 22.15
N GLY A 256 -2.07 -18.77 22.76
CA GLY A 256 -1.72 -20.04 22.12
C GLY A 256 -0.38 -19.99 21.38
N GLU A 257 -0.19 -20.92 20.46
CA GLU A 257 1.05 -21.00 19.67
C GLU A 257 1.02 -20.01 18.51
N PHE A 258 2.03 -19.15 18.40
CA PHE A 258 2.15 -18.16 17.33
C PHE A 258 2.01 -18.78 15.92
N ALA A 259 2.59 -19.95 15.69
CA ALA A 259 2.47 -20.66 14.43
C ALA A 259 1.00 -20.98 14.05
N SER A 260 0.11 -21.15 15.01
CA SER A 260 -1.33 -21.35 14.77
C SER A 260 -2.02 -20.05 14.40
N ARG A 261 -1.72 -18.94 15.11
CA ARG A 261 -2.18 -17.59 14.77
C ARG A 261 -1.71 -17.19 13.36
N ARG A 262 -0.41 -17.37 13.06
CA ARG A 262 0.15 -17.10 11.74
C ARG A 262 -0.58 -17.85 10.62
N ARG A 263 -0.86 -19.16 10.78
CA ARG A 263 -1.61 -19.93 9.77
C ARG A 263 -3.04 -19.41 9.61
N ALA A 264 -3.72 -19.09 10.70
CA ALA A 264 -5.08 -18.54 10.68
C ALA A 264 -5.13 -17.19 9.92
N ALA A 265 -4.18 -16.31 10.20
CA ALA A 265 -4.04 -15.00 9.57
C ALA A 265 -3.77 -15.13 8.06
N ILE A 266 -2.79 -15.95 7.66
CA ILE A 266 -2.46 -16.21 6.25
C ILE A 266 -3.66 -16.80 5.51
N GLN A 267 -4.36 -17.77 6.10
CA GLN A 267 -5.56 -18.37 5.49
C GLN A 267 -6.64 -17.30 5.26
N ALA A 268 -6.97 -16.50 6.27
CA ALA A 268 -7.98 -15.45 6.14
C ALA A 268 -7.56 -14.39 5.09
N PHE A 269 -6.30 -13.99 5.06
CA PHE A 269 -5.77 -13.08 4.06
C PHE A 269 -5.99 -13.59 2.62
N TYR A 270 -5.65 -14.84 2.37
CA TYR A 270 -5.89 -15.44 1.06
C TYR A 270 -7.37 -15.68 0.77
N GLU A 271 -8.21 -15.93 1.75
CA GLU A 271 -9.66 -16.06 1.53
C GLU A 271 -10.31 -14.71 1.17
N TRP A 272 -9.89 -13.61 1.80
CA TRP A 272 -10.60 -12.33 1.72
C TRP A 272 -10.04 -11.34 0.71
N LEU A 273 -8.83 -11.54 0.20
CA LEU A 273 -8.22 -10.66 -0.80
C LEU A 273 -8.14 -11.32 -2.18
N PRO A 274 -8.24 -10.52 -3.26
CA PRO A 274 -8.20 -11.00 -4.64
C PRO A 274 -6.77 -11.33 -5.08
N ILE A 275 -6.09 -12.19 -4.33
CA ILE A 275 -4.69 -12.58 -4.55
C ILE A 275 -4.66 -13.98 -5.15
N ARG A 276 -3.73 -14.20 -6.08
CA ARG A 276 -3.48 -15.52 -6.68
C ARG A 276 -2.87 -16.47 -5.65
N GLU A 277 -3.53 -17.60 -5.44
CA GLU A 277 -2.99 -18.66 -4.57
C GLU A 277 -1.82 -19.33 -5.28
N SER A 278 -0.66 -19.35 -4.64
CA SER A 278 0.50 -20.12 -5.09
C SER A 278 0.47 -21.50 -4.44
N SER A 279 1.23 -22.45 -5.00
CA SER A 279 1.44 -23.76 -4.36
C SER A 279 2.13 -23.70 -3.00
N SER A 280 2.64 -22.52 -2.64
CA SER A 280 3.39 -22.25 -1.40
C SER A 280 2.59 -21.45 -0.37
N VAL A 281 1.26 -21.39 -0.47
CA VAL A 281 0.38 -20.67 0.49
C VAL A 281 0.59 -21.17 1.92
N GLU A 282 0.72 -22.49 2.12
CA GLU A 282 0.97 -23.08 3.44
C GLU A 282 2.32 -22.62 4.04
N GLU A 283 3.29 -22.29 3.21
CA GLU A 283 4.60 -21.74 3.62
C GLU A 283 4.52 -20.24 3.88
N GLY A 284 3.42 -19.57 3.50
CA GLY A 284 3.23 -18.13 3.65
C GLY A 284 4.09 -17.31 2.70
N ILE A 285 4.37 -17.81 1.51
CA ILE A 285 5.14 -17.08 0.49
C ILE A 285 4.20 -16.18 -0.31
N ILE A 286 4.39 -14.86 -0.20
CA ILE A 286 3.58 -13.85 -0.90
C ILE A 286 4.39 -13.02 -1.90
N TYR A 287 5.71 -13.02 -1.81
CA TYR A 287 6.54 -12.25 -2.73
C TYR A 287 6.39 -12.77 -4.17
N ARG A 288 6.18 -11.86 -5.09
CA ARG A 288 5.89 -12.13 -6.49
C ARG A 288 6.13 -10.89 -7.36
N SER A 289 6.21 -11.06 -8.69
CA SER A 289 6.46 -9.97 -9.64
C SER A 289 5.38 -9.85 -10.70
N PHE A 290 5.25 -8.64 -11.26
CA PHE A 290 4.29 -8.28 -12.30
C PHE A 290 4.98 -7.39 -13.34
N ASP A 291 4.95 -7.80 -14.61
CA ASP A 291 5.51 -7.02 -15.70
C ASP A 291 4.40 -6.20 -16.40
N PHE A 292 4.54 -4.90 -16.38
CA PHE A 292 3.70 -3.96 -17.12
C PHE A 292 4.30 -3.74 -18.52
N GLY A 293 4.17 -4.75 -19.34
CA GLY A 293 4.74 -4.80 -20.69
C GLY A 293 6.25 -4.57 -20.70
N ASP A 294 6.66 -3.62 -21.50
CA ASP A 294 8.06 -3.22 -21.70
C ASP A 294 8.45 -1.94 -20.90
N LEU A 295 7.60 -1.48 -19.97
CA LEU A 295 7.82 -0.23 -19.22
C LEU A 295 8.32 -0.46 -17.80
N ALA A 296 7.70 -1.34 -17.03
CA ALA A 296 8.02 -1.52 -15.61
C ALA A 296 7.80 -2.94 -15.13
N SER A 297 8.67 -3.42 -14.23
CA SER A 297 8.44 -4.61 -13.40
C SER A 297 8.14 -4.18 -11.97
N LEU A 298 7.00 -4.60 -11.42
CA LEU A 298 6.65 -4.42 -10.00
C LEU A 298 7.01 -5.72 -9.26
N ILE A 299 7.95 -5.62 -8.34
CA ILE A 299 8.49 -6.73 -7.55
C ILE A 299 8.04 -6.54 -6.11
N MET A 300 7.06 -7.35 -5.66
CA MET A 300 6.48 -7.27 -4.32
C MET A 300 7.28 -8.14 -3.36
N LEU A 301 7.74 -7.58 -2.24
CA LEU A 301 8.52 -8.29 -1.21
C LEU A 301 7.66 -8.65 0.01
N ASP A 302 8.16 -9.61 0.78
CA ASP A 302 7.72 -9.92 2.14
C ASP A 302 8.84 -9.57 3.12
N THR A 303 8.65 -8.54 3.92
CA THR A 303 9.60 -8.11 4.94
C THR A 303 9.18 -8.52 6.36
N ARG A 304 8.17 -9.41 6.48
CA ARG A 304 7.61 -9.83 7.78
C ARG A 304 7.73 -11.31 8.08
N LEU A 305 7.27 -12.19 7.19
CA LEU A 305 7.07 -13.60 7.52
C LEU A 305 8.14 -14.55 7.01
N VAL A 306 8.82 -14.21 5.91
CA VAL A 306 9.75 -15.12 5.26
C VAL A 306 11.20 -14.73 5.58
N GLY A 307 11.72 -15.25 6.69
CA GLY A 307 13.14 -15.11 7.03
C GLY A 307 13.52 -13.82 7.78
N ARG A 308 12.51 -13.10 8.33
CA ARG A 308 12.75 -11.95 9.19
C ARG A 308 13.17 -12.39 10.59
N ASP A 309 14.33 -11.91 11.06
CA ASP A 309 14.73 -11.99 12.46
C ASP A 309 13.88 -11.02 13.31
N GLU A 310 13.74 -11.33 14.60
CA GLU A 310 13.11 -10.43 15.56
C GLU A 310 13.79 -9.06 15.54
N GLN A 311 13.00 -7.99 15.55
CA GLN A 311 13.47 -6.61 15.60
C GLN A 311 14.24 -6.33 16.90
N LEU A 312 15.25 -5.48 16.81
CA LEU A 312 15.99 -5.02 17.99
C LEU A 312 15.19 -3.96 18.76
N SER A 313 15.49 -3.81 20.05
CA SER A 313 14.85 -2.82 20.91
C SER A 313 15.82 -1.71 21.32
N HIS A 314 15.32 -0.47 21.34
CA HIS A 314 16.02 0.65 21.96
C HIS A 314 16.19 0.50 23.48
N ASP A 315 15.56 -0.47 24.13
CA ASP A 315 15.79 -0.77 25.56
C ASP A 315 17.10 -1.53 25.81
N MET A 316 17.69 -2.09 24.76
CA MET A 316 19.00 -2.74 24.84
C MET A 316 20.10 -1.74 25.19
N GLY A 317 21.14 -2.19 25.91
CA GLY A 317 22.35 -1.39 26.12
C GLY A 317 23.00 -1.00 24.78
N ILE A 318 23.54 0.23 24.70
CA ILE A 318 24.04 0.79 23.43
C ILE A 318 25.10 -0.10 22.76
N ASP A 319 26.06 -0.62 23.54
CA ASP A 319 27.11 -1.47 22.99
C ASP A 319 26.56 -2.82 22.50
N THR A 320 25.57 -3.37 23.20
CA THR A 320 24.84 -4.56 22.78
C THR A 320 24.09 -4.30 21.49
N LEU A 321 23.34 -3.21 21.40
CA LEU A 321 22.59 -2.82 20.21
C LEU A 321 23.52 -2.65 19.00
N ARG A 322 24.66 -1.97 19.15
CA ARG A 322 25.65 -1.85 18.08
C ARG A 322 26.21 -3.19 17.62
N SER A 323 26.51 -4.08 18.58
CA SER A 323 26.99 -5.42 18.27
C SER A 323 25.95 -6.25 17.51
N GLU A 324 24.67 -6.15 17.88
CA GLU A 324 23.58 -6.84 17.20
C GLU A 324 23.33 -6.27 15.78
N LEU A 325 23.34 -4.95 15.61
CA LEU A 325 23.21 -4.28 14.31
C LEU A 325 24.36 -4.66 13.35
N ALA A 326 25.57 -4.90 13.87
CA ALA A 326 26.73 -5.26 13.06
C ALA A 326 26.74 -6.73 12.57
N LYS A 327 25.80 -7.56 13.04
CA LYS A 327 25.75 -8.98 12.64
C LYS A 327 25.38 -9.13 11.15
N GLN A 328 26.30 -9.74 10.41
CA GLN A 328 26.13 -9.97 8.96
C GLN A 328 25.00 -10.94 8.61
N ALA A 329 24.67 -11.86 9.51
CA ALA A 329 23.62 -12.84 9.32
C ALA A 329 22.21 -12.29 9.58
N ARG A 330 22.11 -11.11 10.22
CA ARG A 330 20.81 -10.49 10.51
C ARG A 330 20.06 -10.16 9.23
N SER A 331 18.81 -10.61 9.14
CA SER A 331 18.01 -10.55 7.92
C SER A 331 16.58 -10.07 8.16
N ILE A 332 16.03 -9.35 7.18
CA ILE A 332 14.63 -8.92 7.14
C ILE A 332 13.82 -9.73 6.12
N MET A 333 14.45 -10.38 5.15
CA MET A 333 13.74 -11.09 4.08
C MET A 333 14.26 -12.52 3.82
N GLY A 334 15.34 -12.92 4.48
CA GLY A 334 15.93 -14.24 4.35
C GLY A 334 16.65 -14.49 3.01
N ALA A 335 17.62 -15.39 3.04
CA ALA A 335 18.49 -15.65 1.90
C ALA A 335 17.77 -16.23 0.65
N VAL A 336 16.61 -16.87 0.82
CA VAL A 336 15.85 -17.42 -0.31
C VAL A 336 15.22 -16.29 -1.11
N GLN A 337 14.56 -15.36 -0.43
CA GLN A 337 13.93 -14.20 -1.06
C GLN A 337 14.98 -13.21 -1.60
N GLU A 338 16.14 -13.04 -0.92
CA GLU A 338 17.24 -12.23 -1.45
C GLU A 338 17.71 -12.74 -2.82
N ARG A 339 17.90 -14.06 -2.99
CA ARG A 339 18.29 -14.65 -4.30
C ARG A 339 17.19 -14.50 -5.33
N TRP A 340 15.92 -14.69 -4.95
CA TRP A 340 14.78 -14.50 -5.85
C TRP A 340 14.69 -13.05 -6.33
N LEU A 341 14.89 -12.06 -5.45
CA LEU A 341 14.93 -10.64 -5.82
C LEU A 341 16.05 -10.36 -6.83
N ASP A 342 17.25 -10.91 -6.58
CA ASP A 342 18.40 -10.77 -7.48
C ASP A 342 18.07 -11.33 -8.89
N GLU A 343 17.42 -12.49 -8.95
CA GLU A 343 16.98 -13.12 -10.20
C GLU A 343 15.91 -12.28 -10.92
N GLU A 344 14.90 -11.75 -10.22
CA GLU A 344 13.83 -10.94 -10.83
C GLU A 344 14.37 -9.59 -11.33
N LEU A 345 15.24 -8.92 -10.59
CA LEU A 345 15.91 -7.70 -11.02
C LEU A 345 16.72 -7.95 -12.30
N ARG A 346 17.55 -9.01 -12.30
CA ARG A 346 18.37 -9.38 -13.46
C ARG A 346 17.52 -9.70 -14.67
N LYS A 347 16.46 -10.50 -14.52
CA LYS A 347 15.51 -10.84 -15.57
C LYS A 347 14.83 -9.59 -16.16
N SER A 348 14.37 -8.67 -15.33
CA SER A 348 13.78 -7.41 -15.75
C SER A 348 14.78 -6.57 -16.56
N LYS A 349 16.02 -6.43 -16.06
CA LYS A 349 17.11 -5.71 -16.75
C LYS A 349 17.48 -6.33 -18.09
N GLU A 350 17.65 -7.66 -18.14
CA GLU A 350 18.01 -8.40 -19.37
C GLU A 350 16.87 -8.32 -20.40
N SER A 351 15.61 -8.19 -19.96
CA SER A 351 14.46 -7.95 -20.85
C SER A 351 14.38 -6.50 -21.36
N GLY A 352 15.27 -5.62 -20.93
CA GLY A 352 15.31 -4.22 -21.35
C GLY A 352 14.25 -3.33 -20.70
N ILE A 353 13.59 -3.79 -19.64
CA ILE A 353 12.57 -3.01 -18.91
C ILE A 353 13.26 -1.86 -18.17
N PRO A 354 12.85 -0.59 -18.41
CA PRO A 354 13.55 0.56 -17.84
C PRO A 354 13.36 0.69 -16.32
N TRP A 355 12.18 0.35 -15.77
CA TRP A 355 11.86 0.59 -14.36
C TRP A 355 11.67 -0.69 -13.56
N GLN A 356 12.32 -0.80 -12.40
CA GLN A 356 12.13 -1.83 -11.41
C GLN A 356 11.52 -1.19 -10.15
N LEU A 357 10.20 -1.39 -9.97
CA LEU A 357 9.45 -0.94 -8.81
C LEU A 357 9.52 -2.01 -7.74
N ILE A 358 10.00 -1.70 -6.56
CA ILE A 358 10.12 -2.64 -5.45
C ILE A 358 9.08 -2.25 -4.41
N GLY A 359 7.93 -2.97 -4.41
CA GLY A 359 6.85 -2.76 -3.44
C GLY A 359 7.13 -3.57 -2.17
N GLN A 360 7.21 -2.90 -1.04
CA GLN A 360 7.48 -3.53 0.25
C GLN A 360 6.89 -2.70 1.41
N GLN A 361 6.98 -3.20 2.64
CA GLN A 361 6.25 -2.65 3.75
C GLN A 361 6.99 -1.48 4.41
N LEU A 362 8.28 -1.62 4.68
CA LEU A 362 9.06 -0.86 5.65
C LEU A 362 9.97 0.20 5.00
N LEU A 363 10.23 1.31 5.68
CA LEU A 363 11.18 2.30 5.20
C LEU A 363 12.58 1.69 5.03
N MET A 364 13.16 1.86 3.83
CA MET A 364 14.52 1.43 3.50
C MET A 364 15.54 2.57 3.70
N GLY A 365 15.12 3.83 3.57
CA GLY A 365 15.94 5.01 3.82
C GLY A 365 16.37 5.13 5.28
N LYS A 366 17.61 5.57 5.51
CA LYS A 366 18.16 5.76 6.86
C LYS A 366 17.49 6.94 7.55
N LEU A 367 16.92 6.67 8.73
CA LEU A 367 16.18 7.66 9.50
C LEU A 367 16.78 7.82 10.91
N TYR A 368 17.15 9.05 11.24
CA TYR A 368 17.72 9.38 12.55
C TYR A 368 16.77 10.26 13.38
N PRO A 369 16.80 10.14 14.72
CA PRO A 369 15.99 10.96 15.60
C PRO A 369 16.26 12.45 15.39
N PRO A 370 15.21 13.29 15.24
CA PRO A 370 15.38 14.74 15.15
C PRO A 370 16.07 15.30 16.40
N GLN A 371 16.92 16.31 16.23
CA GLN A 371 17.73 16.89 17.30
C GLN A 371 17.25 18.30 17.62
N PHE A 372 16.67 18.50 18.80
CA PHE A 372 16.21 19.80 19.28
C PHE A 372 17.06 20.27 20.46
N ALA A 373 17.22 21.59 20.58
CA ALA A 373 17.70 22.22 21.80
C ALA A 373 16.63 22.10 22.91
N ASP A 374 17.05 22.01 24.18
CA ASP A 374 16.12 21.79 25.30
C ASP A 374 15.12 22.94 25.45
N GLU A 375 15.54 24.16 25.07
CA GLU A 375 14.78 25.40 25.17
C GLU A 375 13.59 25.49 24.21
N VAL A 376 13.55 24.65 23.17
CA VAL A 376 12.44 24.58 22.20
C VAL A 376 11.16 24.09 22.88
N PHE A 377 11.30 23.22 23.88
CA PHE A 377 10.15 22.63 24.58
C PHE A 377 9.62 23.57 25.65
N ASP A 378 8.29 23.67 25.77
CA ASP A 378 7.62 24.38 26.84
C ASP A 378 8.20 23.93 28.20
N PRO A 379 8.59 24.88 29.10
CA PRO A 379 9.15 24.55 30.40
C PRO A 379 8.32 23.56 31.22
N ALA A 380 6.99 23.59 31.10
CA ALA A 380 6.09 22.69 31.81
C ALA A 380 6.11 21.24 31.27
N GLN A 381 6.49 21.05 30.01
CA GLN A 381 6.52 19.74 29.35
C GLN A 381 7.94 19.20 29.16
N ARG A 382 8.94 20.07 29.28
CA ARG A 382 10.36 19.78 28.95
C ARG A 382 10.89 18.54 29.67
N GLU A 383 10.69 18.48 31.00
CA GLU A 383 11.18 17.35 31.80
C GLU A 383 10.55 16.03 31.35
N GLN A 384 9.26 16.01 31.07
CA GLN A 384 8.55 14.84 30.59
C GLN A 384 9.04 14.40 29.19
N VAL A 385 9.22 15.35 28.25
CA VAL A 385 9.69 15.07 26.89
C VAL A 385 11.13 14.56 26.89
N LEU A 386 12.03 15.25 27.59
CA LEU A 386 13.46 14.89 27.62
C LEU A 386 13.76 13.69 28.51
N GLY A 387 12.96 13.44 29.55
CA GLY A 387 13.05 12.25 30.39
C GLY A 387 12.33 11.02 29.80
N GLY A 388 11.47 11.21 28.77
CA GLY A 388 10.69 10.19 28.11
C GLY A 388 11.39 9.53 26.92
N ARG A 389 10.58 8.86 26.08
CA ARG A 389 11.03 8.12 24.88
C ARG A 389 11.87 8.98 23.93
N TYR A 390 11.43 10.23 23.67
CA TYR A 390 12.18 11.13 22.79
C TYR A 390 13.59 11.41 23.30
N GLY A 391 13.76 11.69 24.58
CA GLY A 391 15.09 11.96 25.16
C GLY A 391 16.05 10.77 25.04
N GLN A 392 15.54 9.55 25.17
CA GLN A 392 16.30 8.32 24.92
C GLN A 392 16.70 8.22 23.45
N LEU A 393 15.75 8.37 22.51
CA LEU A 393 16.00 8.32 21.07
C LEU A 393 16.98 9.43 20.64
N ARG A 394 16.80 10.66 21.12
CA ARG A 394 17.72 11.79 20.87
C ARG A 394 19.15 11.48 21.30
N THR A 395 19.30 10.92 22.50
CA THR A 395 20.62 10.52 23.03
C THR A 395 21.27 9.46 22.16
N ARG A 396 20.51 8.48 21.68
CA ARG A 396 20.98 7.42 20.78
C ARG A 396 21.29 7.95 19.38
N GLY A 397 20.46 8.85 18.84
CA GLY A 397 20.73 9.53 17.57
C GLY A 397 22.05 10.30 17.56
N ARG A 398 22.39 10.99 18.67
CA ARG A 398 23.72 11.64 18.85
C ARG A 398 24.88 10.66 18.81
N GLN A 399 24.62 9.37 18.97
CA GLN A 399 25.59 8.29 18.88
C GLN A 399 25.52 7.53 17.56
N GLY A 400 24.77 8.05 16.57
CA GLY A 400 24.63 7.46 15.25
C GLY A 400 23.69 6.25 15.19
N LEU A 401 22.83 6.05 16.20
CA LEU A 401 21.84 4.98 16.18
C LEU A 401 20.55 5.45 15.50
N PRO A 402 19.89 4.61 14.67
CA PRO A 402 18.71 4.98 13.91
C PRO A 402 17.47 5.20 14.79
N LEU A 403 16.43 5.81 14.19
CA LEU A 403 15.15 6.06 14.85
C LEU A 403 14.29 4.80 14.96
N ASN A 404 14.19 4.02 13.89
CA ASN A 404 13.29 2.87 13.79
C ASN A 404 14.07 1.57 13.56
N LEU A 405 14.06 0.68 14.57
CA LEU A 405 14.73 -0.62 14.50
C LEU A 405 13.84 -1.73 13.93
N ASP A 406 12.56 -1.46 13.72
CA ASP A 406 11.65 -2.34 13.03
C ASP A 406 11.80 -2.24 11.50
N ALA A 407 12.16 -1.07 10.98
CA ALA A 407 12.48 -0.83 9.58
C ALA A 407 13.86 -1.40 9.17
N TRP A 408 14.28 -1.19 7.93
CA TRP A 408 15.56 -1.66 7.38
C TRP A 408 16.78 -1.20 8.16
N ASP A 409 16.67 -0.09 8.88
CA ASP A 409 17.69 0.41 9.81
C ASP A 409 18.06 -0.58 10.93
N GLY A 410 17.14 -1.48 11.30
CA GLY A 410 17.39 -2.59 12.21
C GLY A 410 18.14 -3.77 11.59
N TYR A 411 18.38 -3.75 10.26
CA TYR A 411 18.96 -4.84 9.48
C TYR A 411 20.00 -4.34 8.46
N PRO A 412 20.99 -3.53 8.89
CA PRO A 412 21.88 -2.81 7.99
C PRO A 412 22.66 -3.69 7.02
N ALA A 413 23.12 -4.87 7.47
CA ALA A 413 23.83 -5.80 6.59
C ALA A 413 22.93 -6.38 5.48
N ASN A 414 21.65 -6.63 5.76
CA ASN A 414 20.71 -7.08 4.74
C ASN A 414 20.35 -5.94 3.79
N ARG A 415 20.13 -4.72 4.31
CA ARG A 415 19.92 -3.53 3.49
C ARG A 415 21.05 -3.34 2.47
N GLU A 416 22.28 -3.42 2.92
CA GLU A 416 23.46 -3.28 2.07
C GLU A 416 23.52 -4.36 0.98
N ARG A 417 23.22 -5.63 1.29
CA ARG A 417 23.17 -6.70 0.27
C ARG A 417 22.10 -6.43 -0.78
N VAL A 418 20.92 -5.98 -0.36
CA VAL A 418 19.81 -5.63 -1.28
C VAL A 418 20.17 -4.43 -2.14
N LEU A 419 20.74 -3.36 -1.58
CA LEU A 419 21.19 -2.20 -2.35
C LEU A 419 22.28 -2.58 -3.37
N ASN A 420 23.22 -3.45 -2.99
CA ASN A 420 24.23 -3.95 -3.93
C ASN A 420 23.60 -4.79 -5.06
N SER A 421 22.58 -5.61 -4.77
CA SER A 421 21.83 -6.35 -5.79
C SER A 421 21.09 -5.39 -6.75
N ILE A 422 20.39 -4.37 -6.21
CA ILE A 422 19.71 -3.34 -7.01
C ILE A 422 20.71 -2.63 -7.93
N ARG A 423 21.84 -2.16 -7.39
CA ARG A 423 22.88 -1.47 -8.15
C ARG A 423 23.45 -2.30 -9.30
N ALA A 424 23.61 -3.60 -9.07
CA ALA A 424 24.14 -4.52 -10.08
C ALA A 424 23.09 -4.89 -11.15
N ASN A 425 21.84 -5.11 -10.73
CA ASN A 425 20.83 -5.83 -11.51
C ASN A 425 19.58 -5.00 -11.87
N ALA A 426 19.48 -3.74 -11.46
CA ALA A 426 18.40 -2.86 -11.92
C ALA A 426 18.89 -1.85 -12.97
N ASN A 427 17.97 -1.30 -13.76
CA ASN A 427 18.21 -0.14 -14.63
C ASN A 427 17.90 1.16 -13.87
N ASN A 428 16.66 1.29 -13.38
CA ASN A 428 16.19 2.40 -12.56
C ASN A 428 15.27 1.82 -11.48
N ALA A 429 15.72 1.83 -10.23
CA ALA A 429 14.96 1.28 -9.13
C ALA A 429 14.19 2.36 -8.36
N VAL A 430 12.92 2.10 -8.09
CA VAL A 430 12.06 2.89 -7.21
C VAL A 430 11.52 1.96 -6.13
N VAL A 431 11.80 2.26 -4.86
CA VAL A 431 11.24 1.54 -3.72
C VAL A 431 9.96 2.23 -3.29
N LEU A 432 8.91 1.43 -3.05
CA LEU A 432 7.63 1.90 -2.51
C LEU A 432 7.47 1.29 -1.11
N ALA A 433 7.16 2.13 -0.10
CA ALA A 433 7.05 1.71 1.29
C ALA A 433 5.74 2.19 1.94
N GLY A 434 5.32 1.48 3.01
CA GLY A 434 4.16 1.79 3.85
C GLY A 434 4.53 1.93 5.33
N ASP A 435 3.83 1.21 6.23
CA ASP A 435 4.08 1.04 7.68
C ASP A 435 4.13 2.35 8.51
N SER A 436 4.87 3.32 8.05
CA SER A 436 5.25 4.51 8.84
C SER A 436 4.15 5.56 9.01
N HIS A 437 3.03 5.42 8.33
CA HIS A 437 1.83 6.27 8.37
C HIS A 437 2.04 7.74 7.97
N SER A 438 3.23 8.13 7.55
CA SER A 438 3.60 9.49 7.10
C SER A 438 4.18 9.43 5.70
N SER A 439 4.30 10.59 5.05
CA SER A 439 4.86 10.69 3.71
C SER A 439 6.36 10.90 3.77
N TRP A 440 7.12 10.11 3.02
CA TRP A 440 8.57 10.23 2.96
C TRP A 440 9.10 10.05 1.55
N ALA A 441 10.25 10.69 1.28
CA ALA A 441 11.04 10.39 0.10
C ALA A 441 12.54 10.40 0.44
N PHE A 442 13.27 9.40 -0.07
CA PHE A 442 14.70 9.23 0.20
C PHE A 442 15.49 8.99 -1.07
N ASP A 443 16.74 9.46 -1.07
CA ASP A 443 17.78 8.95 -1.95
C ASP A 443 18.49 7.79 -1.23
N LEU A 444 18.34 6.58 -1.72
CA LEU A 444 18.94 5.41 -1.11
C LEU A 444 20.40 5.27 -1.53
N THR A 445 21.30 5.25 -0.54
CA THR A 445 22.74 5.13 -0.75
C THR A 445 23.29 3.83 -0.13
N ASP A 446 24.27 3.21 -0.82
CA ASP A 446 25.05 2.09 -0.27
C ASP A 446 26.08 2.60 0.78
N GLU A 447 26.77 1.70 1.47
CA GLU A 447 27.78 2.07 2.47
C GLU A 447 28.97 2.84 1.87
N ALA A 448 29.21 2.72 0.58
CA ALA A 448 30.25 3.48 -0.13
C ALA A 448 29.78 4.88 -0.56
N GLY A 449 28.50 5.21 -0.34
CA GLY A 449 27.91 6.51 -0.68
C GLY A 449 27.44 6.64 -2.14
N HIS A 450 27.33 5.53 -2.89
CA HIS A 450 26.76 5.59 -4.23
C HIS A 450 25.24 5.70 -4.13
N ALA A 451 24.64 6.58 -4.93
CA ALA A 451 23.20 6.60 -5.14
C ALA A 451 22.76 5.32 -5.88
N VAL A 452 21.77 4.62 -5.35
CA VAL A 452 21.34 3.28 -5.82
C VAL A 452 19.90 3.30 -6.33
N ALA A 453 19.01 3.95 -5.60
CA ALA A 453 17.58 4.00 -5.88
C ALA A 453 16.95 5.22 -5.21
N VAL A 454 15.69 5.48 -5.51
CA VAL A 454 14.85 6.41 -4.74
C VAL A 454 13.77 5.62 -4.00
N GLU A 455 13.32 6.14 -2.85
CA GLU A 455 12.19 5.57 -2.12
C GLU A 455 11.08 6.60 -1.98
N PHE A 456 9.84 6.16 -2.23
CA PHE A 456 8.63 6.92 -1.95
C PHE A 456 7.75 6.13 -0.99
N ALA A 457 7.52 6.66 0.20
CA ALA A 457 6.65 6.04 1.19
C ALA A 457 5.29 6.75 1.23
N THR A 458 4.23 5.93 1.17
CA THR A 458 2.85 6.41 1.18
C THR A 458 2.42 6.80 2.59
N PRO A 459 1.61 7.86 2.74
CA PRO A 459 0.89 8.09 3.98
C PRO A 459 -0.13 6.97 4.21
N SER A 460 -0.71 6.92 5.39
CA SER A 460 -1.76 5.96 5.70
C SER A 460 -3.11 6.33 5.08
N VAL A 461 -3.98 5.33 4.91
CA VAL A 461 -5.40 5.55 4.63
C VAL A 461 -6.09 6.20 5.84
N THR A 462 -5.85 5.69 7.05
CA THR A 462 -6.47 6.24 8.28
C THR A 462 -5.59 6.21 9.52
N SER A 463 -4.54 5.40 9.57
CA SER A 463 -3.69 5.27 10.76
C SER A 463 -2.96 6.58 11.10
N PRO A 464 -2.81 6.95 12.38
CA PRO A 464 -2.08 8.16 12.78
C PRO A 464 -0.60 8.02 12.44
N GLY A 465 -0.02 9.09 11.86
CA GLY A 465 1.37 9.14 11.44
C GLY A 465 2.30 9.72 12.51
N PHE A 466 3.32 10.44 12.05
CA PHE A 466 4.35 11.02 12.88
C PHE A 466 3.91 12.33 13.56
N GLU A 467 2.72 12.85 13.20
CA GLU A 467 2.09 13.96 13.93
C GLU A 467 1.90 13.58 15.39
N ASN A 468 2.05 14.53 16.28
CA ASN A 468 2.01 14.33 17.74
C ASN A 468 3.16 13.46 18.31
N PHE A 469 4.16 13.07 17.50
CA PHE A 469 5.37 12.42 18.02
C PHE A 469 6.07 13.28 19.09
N LEU A 470 6.05 14.59 18.89
CA LEU A 470 6.53 15.60 19.83
C LEU A 470 5.48 16.70 20.02
N PRO A 471 5.45 17.38 21.19
CA PRO A 471 4.57 18.54 21.40
C PRO A 471 5.16 19.80 20.75
N LEU A 472 5.43 19.72 19.45
CA LEU A 472 5.97 20.77 18.59
C LEU A 472 5.13 20.86 17.32
N PRO A 473 5.12 22.00 16.61
CA PRO A 473 4.53 22.08 15.28
C PRO A 473 5.15 21.06 14.32
N ASP A 474 4.32 20.37 13.53
CA ASP A 474 4.77 19.31 12.60
C ASP A 474 5.91 19.78 11.69
N GLN A 475 5.82 21.00 11.13
CA GLN A 475 6.88 21.57 10.30
C GLN A 475 8.25 21.63 11.00
N GLN A 476 8.29 21.90 12.31
CA GLN A 476 9.56 21.90 13.05
C GLN A 476 10.12 20.50 13.20
N VAL A 477 9.24 19.50 13.38
CA VAL A 477 9.64 18.09 13.47
C VAL A 477 10.14 17.61 12.12
N GLU A 478 9.45 17.97 11.03
CA GLU A 478 9.83 17.67 9.64
C GLU A 478 11.23 18.26 9.32
N ASP A 479 11.43 19.55 9.55
CA ASP A 479 12.71 20.25 9.28
C ASP A 479 13.87 19.63 10.09
N ALA A 480 13.64 19.32 11.35
CA ALA A 480 14.67 18.71 12.20
C ALA A 480 14.97 17.25 11.82
N THR A 481 13.98 16.51 11.33
CA THR A 481 14.16 15.14 10.86
C THR A 481 14.92 15.11 9.54
N LEU A 482 14.58 16.02 8.61
CA LEU A 482 15.32 16.25 7.36
C LEU A 482 16.80 16.59 7.65
N ALA A 483 17.04 17.50 8.59
CA ALA A 483 18.41 17.89 8.97
C ALA A 483 19.21 16.74 9.61
N ALA A 484 18.54 15.80 10.31
CA ALA A 484 19.17 14.67 10.96
C ALA A 484 19.45 13.50 10.02
N SER A 485 18.73 13.37 8.90
CA SER A 485 18.69 12.20 8.05
C SER A 485 19.15 12.53 6.61
N PRO A 486 20.44 12.37 6.27
CA PRO A 486 20.99 12.84 4.99
C PRO A 486 20.37 12.23 3.72
N GLU A 487 19.84 10.99 3.79
CA GLU A 487 19.13 10.35 2.68
C GLU A 487 17.73 10.92 2.48
N LEU A 488 17.11 11.51 3.51
CA LEU A 488 15.76 12.03 3.48
C LEU A 488 15.68 13.33 2.66
N LYS A 489 14.75 13.40 1.70
CA LYS A 489 14.51 14.55 0.81
C LYS A 489 13.17 15.22 1.06
N TYR A 490 12.20 14.47 1.55
CA TYR A 490 10.86 14.98 1.85
C TYR A 490 10.26 14.21 3.01
N MET A 491 9.59 14.94 3.87
CA MET A 491 8.75 14.40 4.94
C MET A 491 7.50 15.26 5.06
N LYS A 492 6.36 14.60 5.29
CA LYS A 492 5.15 15.21 5.81
C LYS A 492 4.63 14.33 6.92
N ALA A 493 4.64 14.89 8.14
CA ALA A 493 4.33 14.15 9.36
C ALA A 493 2.86 13.77 9.47
N ASP A 494 1.97 14.68 9.05
CA ASP A 494 0.53 14.56 9.10
C ASP A 494 -0.08 14.26 7.71
N GLY A 495 -1.38 14.08 7.68
CA GLY A 495 -2.13 13.84 6.44
C GLY A 495 -2.45 12.37 6.22
N ARG A 496 -3.65 12.13 5.66
CA ARG A 496 -4.13 10.80 5.24
C ARG A 496 -4.34 10.85 3.75
N GLY A 497 -3.88 9.80 3.05
CA GLY A 497 -3.87 9.86 1.60
C GLY A 497 -3.20 8.68 0.92
N TRP A 498 -2.66 8.94 -0.26
CA TRP A 498 -1.97 7.94 -1.09
C TRP A 498 -0.91 8.60 -1.98
N ILE A 499 -0.08 7.79 -2.61
CA ILE A 499 0.77 8.24 -3.72
C ILE A 499 0.06 7.95 -5.04
N ASP A 500 -0.09 8.99 -5.85
CA ASP A 500 -0.40 8.93 -7.27
C ASP A 500 0.94 8.81 -8.00
N LEU A 501 1.28 7.60 -8.48
CA LEU A 501 2.55 7.27 -9.09
C LEU A 501 2.39 7.17 -10.61
N HIS A 502 2.96 8.13 -11.32
CA HIS A 502 2.99 8.15 -12.77
C HIS A 502 4.37 7.73 -13.29
N ILE A 503 4.40 6.76 -14.20
CA ILE A 503 5.62 6.18 -14.76
C ILE A 503 5.57 6.31 -16.27
N SER A 504 6.62 6.87 -16.85
CA SER A 504 6.89 6.89 -18.29
C SER A 504 8.28 6.31 -18.58
N ALA A 505 8.62 6.09 -19.83
CA ALA A 505 9.95 5.60 -20.18
C ALA A 505 11.09 6.54 -19.71
N SER A 506 10.82 7.83 -19.59
CA SER A 506 11.84 8.84 -19.23
C SER A 506 11.91 9.16 -17.75
N LYS A 507 10.80 9.02 -17.01
CA LYS A 507 10.75 9.40 -15.59
C LYS A 507 9.62 8.73 -14.83
N THR A 508 9.80 8.67 -13.52
CA THR A 508 8.76 8.32 -12.53
C THR A 508 8.48 9.54 -11.67
N VAL A 509 7.20 9.87 -11.47
CA VAL A 509 6.72 11.00 -10.65
C VAL A 509 5.81 10.46 -9.56
N ALA A 510 6.14 10.73 -8.30
CA ALA A 510 5.31 10.45 -7.14
C ALA A 510 4.64 11.74 -6.67
N THR A 511 3.31 11.78 -6.68
CA THR A 511 2.54 12.91 -6.15
C THR A 511 1.72 12.44 -4.95
N TRP A 512 2.00 13.00 -3.78
CA TRP A 512 1.19 12.72 -2.60
C TRP A 512 -0.17 13.42 -2.71
N GLN A 513 -1.24 12.65 -2.49
CA GLN A 513 -2.62 13.13 -2.48
C GLN A 513 -3.17 12.98 -1.07
N PHE A 514 -3.85 14.00 -0.56
CA PHE A 514 -4.38 14.01 0.80
C PHE A 514 -5.85 14.32 0.84
N VAL A 515 -6.59 13.64 1.73
CA VAL A 515 -7.96 14.00 2.07
C VAL A 515 -7.95 15.01 3.22
N SER A 516 -8.89 15.95 3.21
CA SER A 516 -8.97 17.00 4.24
C SER A 516 -9.33 16.49 5.64
N THR A 517 -9.98 15.34 5.72
CA THR A 517 -10.40 14.70 6.98
C THR A 517 -10.74 13.24 6.76
N ILE A 518 -10.60 12.45 7.83
CA ILE A 518 -11.14 11.07 7.96
C ILE A 518 -12.22 10.99 9.07
N LEU A 519 -12.53 12.10 9.74
CA LEU A 519 -13.45 12.13 10.88
C LEU A 519 -14.89 12.39 10.46
N GLU A 520 -15.11 12.87 9.24
CA GLU A 520 -16.40 13.14 8.62
C GLU A 520 -16.42 12.50 7.23
N THR A 521 -17.63 12.22 6.73
CA THR A 521 -17.82 11.60 5.41
C THR A 521 -17.66 12.59 4.24
N GLU A 522 -17.83 13.87 4.50
CA GLU A 522 -17.60 14.92 3.52
C GLU A 522 -16.14 15.40 3.59
N PHE A 523 -15.45 15.38 2.49
CA PHE A 523 -14.04 15.76 2.40
C PHE A 523 -13.69 16.38 1.04
N THR A 524 -12.53 16.97 0.97
CA THR A 524 -11.88 17.42 -0.27
C THR A 524 -10.53 16.74 -0.43
N VAL A 525 -10.04 16.69 -1.66
CA VAL A 525 -8.71 16.17 -1.99
C VAL A 525 -7.78 17.32 -2.36
N SER A 526 -6.57 17.28 -1.87
CA SER A 526 -5.50 18.22 -2.25
C SER A 526 -4.22 17.46 -2.61
N SER A 527 -3.48 17.98 -3.59
CA SER A 527 -2.15 17.48 -3.91
C SER A 527 -1.11 18.12 -2.99
N GLY A 528 -0.22 17.29 -2.47
CA GLY A 528 0.99 17.70 -1.76
C GLY A 528 2.20 17.83 -2.70
N ALA A 529 3.38 17.40 -2.23
CA ALA A 529 4.58 17.39 -3.05
C ALA A 529 4.43 16.48 -4.26
N ALA A 530 5.07 16.86 -5.35
CA ALA A 530 5.31 16.02 -6.53
C ALA A 530 6.83 15.94 -6.71
N LEU A 531 7.40 14.75 -6.58
CA LEU A 531 8.82 14.50 -6.68
C LEU A 531 9.09 13.51 -7.81
N GLU A 532 10.19 13.71 -8.51
CA GLU A 532 10.49 12.87 -9.67
C GLU A 532 11.93 12.34 -9.68
N THR A 533 12.11 11.23 -10.38
CA THR A 533 13.43 10.69 -10.74
C THR A 533 13.43 10.36 -12.23
N ASN A 534 14.49 10.71 -12.93
CA ASN A 534 14.64 10.46 -14.36
C ASN A 534 15.35 9.12 -14.63
N ALA A 535 15.05 8.52 -15.76
CA ALA A 535 15.76 7.32 -16.21
C ALA A 535 17.27 7.59 -16.33
N GLY A 536 18.06 6.69 -15.74
CA GLY A 536 19.52 6.83 -15.62
C GLY A 536 19.97 7.65 -14.40
N GLN A 537 19.04 8.17 -13.61
CA GLN A 537 19.30 8.82 -12.32
C GLN A 537 18.84 7.94 -11.17
N HIS A 538 19.56 8.01 -10.06
CA HIS A 538 19.25 7.22 -8.85
C HIS A 538 19.03 8.15 -7.64
N TYR A 539 18.55 9.36 -7.90
CA TYR A 539 18.23 10.39 -6.91
C TYR A 539 16.98 11.16 -7.34
N ILE A 540 16.36 11.83 -6.37
CA ILE A 540 15.17 12.65 -6.55
C ILE A 540 15.61 14.03 -7.06
N GLU A 541 15.00 14.50 -8.13
CA GLU A 541 15.15 15.89 -8.58
C GLU A 541 14.37 16.82 -7.63
N THR A 542 15.06 17.85 -7.11
CA THR A 542 14.52 18.84 -6.15
C THR A 542 14.39 20.22 -6.78
#